data_7b88f511f46ab75cbf76f4381efec8ba
#
_entry.id   7b88f511f46ab75cbf76f4381efec8ba
#
_cell.length_a   1.000
_cell.length_b   1.000
_cell.length_c   1.000
_cell.angle_alpha   90.00
_cell.angle_beta   90.00
_cell.angle_gamma   90.00
#
_symmetry.space_group_name_H-M   'P 1'
#
loop_
_entity.id
_entity.type
_entity.pdbx_description
1 polymer ?
#
loop_
_entity_poly.entity_id
_entity_poly.type
_entity_poly.pdbx_seq_one_letter_code
_entity_poly.pdbx_strand_id
1 'polypeptide(L)'
;MPSINEVTIVLVEDNEGHARLIEKNLRRAKISNPITKLEDGQLVLDYLFGEQGYVNTPHHPPLLVLLDLNLPVIDGYRVLEKMKSDDRTKTIPIIVLTTTDDAHEINRCYELGCNVYITKPVEYEEFAEAIARLGLFLSVVMLPNEG
;
A
#
# COMPACT_ATOMS: atom_id res chain seq x y z
N MET A 1 -11.18 1.49 21.51
CA MET A 1 -11.29 2.62 20.64
C MET A 1 -10.17 2.64 19.58
N PRO A 2 -10.53 2.73 18.33
CA PRO A 2 -9.47 2.76 17.30
C PRO A 2 -8.67 4.05 17.42
N SER A 3 -7.40 3.93 17.24
CA SER A 3 -6.51 5.07 17.23
C SER A 3 -6.66 5.81 15.90
N ILE A 4 -6.71 7.13 15.94
CA ILE A 4 -6.70 7.91 14.70
C ILE A 4 -5.36 7.78 13.99
N ASN A 5 -4.36 7.22 14.68
CA ASN A 5 -3.05 7.00 14.09
C ASN A 5 -2.89 5.59 13.54
N GLU A 6 -3.94 4.78 13.65
CA GLU A 6 -3.87 3.42 13.10
C GLU A 6 -3.86 3.50 11.58
N VAL A 7 -2.86 2.89 10.97
CA VAL A 7 -2.69 2.91 9.51
C VAL A 7 -3.82 2.15 8.84
N THR A 8 -4.41 2.73 7.81
CA THR A 8 -5.29 2.02 6.89
C THR A 8 -4.45 1.52 5.72
N ILE A 9 -4.57 0.25 5.43
CA ILE A 9 -3.84 -0.35 4.31
C ILE A 9 -4.73 -0.25 3.07
N VAL A 10 -4.20 0.39 2.03
CA VAL A 10 -4.90 0.49 0.74
C VAL A 10 -4.27 -0.54 -0.17
N LEU A 11 -5.03 -1.57 -0.52
CA LEU A 11 -4.54 -2.66 -1.36
C LEU A 11 -5.09 -2.45 -2.77
N VAL A 12 -4.18 -2.15 -3.70
CA VAL A 12 -4.55 -1.86 -5.08
C VAL A 12 -4.16 -3.07 -5.94
N GLU A 13 -5.17 -3.86 -6.31
CA GLU A 13 -4.97 -5.13 -6.99
C GLU A 13 -6.23 -5.50 -7.76
N ASP A 14 -6.14 -5.71 -9.07
CA ASP A 14 -7.31 -6.02 -9.87
C ASP A 14 -7.64 -7.52 -9.89
N ASN A 15 -6.70 -8.37 -9.51
CA ASN A 15 -6.93 -9.82 -9.47
C ASN A 15 -7.44 -10.20 -8.09
N GLU A 16 -8.69 -10.67 -8.04
CA GLU A 16 -9.32 -10.98 -6.76
C GLU A 16 -8.60 -12.08 -5.99
N GLY A 17 -8.10 -13.09 -6.70
CA GLY A 17 -7.35 -14.16 -6.05
C GLY A 17 -6.05 -13.66 -5.42
N HIS A 18 -5.33 -12.81 -6.13
CA HIS A 18 -4.12 -12.19 -5.59
C HIS A 18 -4.45 -11.32 -4.39
N ALA A 19 -5.52 -10.54 -4.48
CA ALA A 19 -5.92 -9.68 -3.37
C ALA A 19 -6.23 -10.48 -2.12
N ARG A 20 -6.95 -11.58 -2.26
CA ARG A 20 -7.28 -12.43 -1.13
C ARG A 20 -6.05 -13.06 -0.50
N LEU A 21 -5.11 -13.50 -1.34
CA LEU A 21 -3.87 -14.10 -0.83
C LEU A 21 -3.04 -13.06 -0.08
N ILE A 22 -2.95 -11.86 -0.62
CA ILE A 22 -2.22 -10.78 0.05
C ILE A 22 -2.86 -10.48 1.39
N GLU A 23 -4.17 -10.36 1.43
CA GLU A 23 -4.88 -10.09 2.68
C GLU A 23 -4.63 -11.21 3.69
N LYS A 24 -4.71 -12.47 3.24
CA LYS A 24 -4.47 -13.60 4.11
C LYS A 24 -3.07 -13.55 4.72
N ASN A 25 -2.08 -13.21 3.91
CA ASN A 25 -0.70 -13.15 4.40
C ASN A 25 -0.47 -11.97 5.34
N LEU A 26 -1.16 -10.86 5.12
CA LEU A 26 -1.12 -9.76 6.07
C LEU A 26 -1.65 -10.22 7.42
N ARG A 27 -2.77 -10.94 7.43
CA ARG A 27 -3.35 -11.43 8.69
C ARG A 27 -2.44 -12.44 9.35
N ARG A 28 -1.76 -13.29 8.57
CA ARG A 28 -0.79 -14.25 9.13
C ARG A 28 0.38 -13.53 9.78
N ALA A 29 0.74 -12.37 9.27
CA ALA A 29 1.81 -11.57 9.84
C ALA A 29 1.34 -10.78 11.07
N LYS A 30 0.11 -11.05 11.53
CA LYS A 30 -0.48 -10.39 12.71
C LYS A 30 -0.79 -8.92 12.46
N ILE A 31 -0.97 -8.55 11.20
CA ILE A 31 -1.36 -7.20 10.83
C ILE A 31 -2.88 -7.17 10.76
N SER A 32 -3.51 -6.48 11.70
CA SER A 32 -4.97 -6.46 11.79
C SER A 32 -5.59 -5.14 11.36
N ASN A 33 -4.80 -4.26 10.76
CA ASN A 33 -5.27 -2.96 10.33
C ASN A 33 -6.38 -3.06 9.28
N PRO A 34 -7.26 -2.08 9.20
CA PRO A 34 -8.29 -2.08 8.14
C PRO A 34 -7.65 -2.09 6.76
N ILE A 35 -8.27 -2.80 5.84
CA ILE A 35 -7.80 -2.89 4.47
C ILE A 35 -8.89 -2.37 3.54
N THR A 36 -8.56 -1.38 2.73
CA THR A 36 -9.43 -0.87 1.68
C THR A 36 -8.92 -1.43 0.37
N LYS A 37 -9.77 -2.19 -0.35
CA LYS A 37 -9.36 -2.81 -1.61
C LYS A 37 -9.87 -1.99 -2.78
N LEU A 38 -8.98 -1.67 -3.72
CA LEU A 38 -9.30 -0.90 -4.91
C LEU A 38 -8.79 -1.68 -6.12
N GLU A 39 -9.58 -1.73 -7.19
CA GLU A 39 -9.32 -2.65 -8.28
C GLU A 39 -8.63 -2.03 -9.49
N ASP A 40 -8.51 -0.71 -9.55
CA ASP A 40 -7.82 -0.08 -10.68
C ASP A 40 -7.19 1.24 -10.26
N GLY A 41 -6.37 1.78 -11.17
CA GLY A 41 -5.61 2.99 -10.87
C GLY A 41 -6.47 4.23 -10.74
N GLN A 42 -7.57 4.30 -11.48
CA GLN A 42 -8.45 5.46 -11.37
C GLN A 42 -9.13 5.50 -10.00
N LEU A 43 -9.55 4.34 -9.51
CA LEU A 43 -10.17 4.27 -8.18
C LEU A 43 -9.20 4.75 -7.10
N VAL A 44 -7.90 4.44 -7.24
CA VAL A 44 -6.90 4.90 -6.29
C VAL A 44 -6.78 6.41 -6.34
N LEU A 45 -6.70 6.97 -7.55
CA LEU A 45 -6.57 8.41 -7.68
C LEU A 45 -7.80 9.13 -7.15
N ASP A 46 -8.99 8.56 -7.37
CA ASP A 46 -10.22 9.13 -6.83
C ASP A 46 -10.23 9.04 -5.30
N TYR A 47 -9.76 7.91 -4.76
CA TYR A 47 -9.68 7.70 -3.31
C TYR A 47 -8.77 8.73 -2.66
N LEU A 48 -7.68 9.08 -3.33
CA LEU A 48 -6.70 10.01 -2.77
C LEU A 48 -7.03 11.46 -3.08
N PHE A 49 -7.38 11.75 -4.31
CA PHE A 49 -7.48 13.13 -4.81
C PHE A 49 -8.89 13.58 -5.13
N GLY A 50 -9.86 12.69 -5.04
CA GLY A 50 -11.24 13.05 -5.33
C GLY A 50 -11.79 14.06 -4.34
N GLU A 51 -12.98 14.57 -4.63
CA GLU A 51 -13.60 15.61 -3.83
C GLU A 51 -13.75 15.18 -2.37
N GLN A 52 -14.09 13.91 -2.13
CA GLN A 52 -14.18 13.35 -0.79
C GLN A 52 -12.94 12.50 -0.46
N GLY A 53 -11.85 12.74 -1.16
CA GLY A 53 -10.68 11.90 -1.03
C GLY A 53 -9.80 12.26 0.15
N TYR A 54 -8.75 11.45 0.30
CA TYR A 54 -7.80 11.55 1.40
C TYR A 54 -7.27 12.99 1.57
N VAL A 55 -6.86 13.64 0.47
CA VAL A 55 -6.24 14.96 0.56
C VAL A 55 -7.22 16.07 0.93
N ASN A 56 -8.52 15.80 0.77
CA ASN A 56 -9.56 16.80 1.02
C ASN A 56 -10.37 16.51 2.28
N THR A 57 -10.02 15.46 3.02
CA THR A 57 -10.76 15.04 4.19
C THR A 57 -9.92 15.25 5.43
N PRO A 58 -10.36 16.07 6.39
CA PRO A 58 -9.62 16.23 7.64
C PRO A 58 -9.75 14.99 8.50
N HIS A 59 -8.77 14.81 9.39
CA HIS A 59 -8.81 13.74 10.39
C HIS A 59 -8.84 12.33 9.79
N HIS A 60 -8.22 12.15 8.61
CA HIS A 60 -8.09 10.83 8.04
C HIS A 60 -6.95 10.07 8.73
N PRO A 61 -7.02 8.74 8.76
CA PRO A 61 -5.89 7.95 9.28
C PRO A 61 -4.73 7.95 8.30
N PRO A 62 -3.52 7.68 8.79
CA PRO A 62 -2.39 7.53 7.85
C PRO A 62 -2.59 6.30 6.98
N LEU A 63 -1.95 6.30 5.82
CA LEU A 63 -2.12 5.24 4.83
C LEU A 63 -0.81 4.49 4.60
N LEU A 64 -0.94 3.21 4.26
CA LEU A 64 0.12 2.41 3.67
C LEU A 64 -0.47 1.83 2.39
N VAL A 65 0.15 2.08 1.24
CA VAL A 65 -0.39 1.62 -0.04
C VAL A 65 0.40 0.42 -0.51
N LEU A 66 -0.31 -0.68 -0.81
CA LEU A 66 0.24 -1.86 -1.45
C LEU A 66 -0.24 -1.79 -2.90
N LEU A 67 0.68 -1.62 -3.82
CA LEU A 67 0.35 -1.22 -5.19
C LEU A 67 0.86 -2.22 -6.21
N ASP A 68 -0.05 -2.86 -6.95
CA ASP A 68 0.31 -3.65 -8.12
C ASP A 68 0.59 -2.70 -9.28
N LEU A 69 1.56 -3.03 -10.11
CA LEU A 69 1.90 -2.21 -11.27
C LEU A 69 0.97 -2.48 -12.45
N ASN A 70 0.46 -3.69 -12.58
CA ASN A 70 -0.36 -4.09 -13.73
C ASN A 70 -1.83 -3.84 -13.45
N LEU A 71 -2.22 -2.59 -13.48
CA LEU A 71 -3.60 -2.19 -13.19
C LEU A 71 -4.31 -1.75 -14.46
N PRO A 72 -5.62 -2.02 -14.56
CA PRO A 72 -6.41 -1.47 -15.66
C PRO A 72 -6.69 0.01 -15.46
N VAL A 73 -7.11 0.67 -16.51
CA VAL A 73 -7.50 2.07 -16.61
C VAL A 73 -6.28 2.98 -16.48
N ILE A 74 -5.66 3.05 -15.28
CA ILE A 74 -4.42 3.79 -15.06
C ILE A 74 -3.46 2.82 -14.40
N ASP A 75 -2.29 2.61 -14.99
CA ASP A 75 -1.36 1.61 -14.45
C ASP A 75 -0.67 2.09 -13.17
N GLY A 76 -0.01 1.14 -12.50
CA GLY A 76 0.60 1.41 -11.22
C GLY A 76 1.74 2.40 -11.27
N TYR A 77 2.48 2.46 -12.38
CA TYR A 77 3.55 3.44 -12.50
C TYR A 77 3.00 4.86 -12.44
N ARG A 78 1.87 5.10 -13.12
CA ARG A 78 1.25 6.43 -13.11
C ARG A 78 0.72 6.78 -11.73
N VAL A 79 0.15 5.80 -11.03
CA VAL A 79 -0.32 6.02 -9.66
C VAL A 79 0.86 6.40 -8.78
N LEU A 80 1.95 5.64 -8.87
CA LEU A 80 3.16 5.88 -8.09
C LEU A 80 3.71 7.28 -8.36
N GLU A 81 3.84 7.62 -9.64
CA GLU A 81 4.35 8.92 -10.04
C GLU A 81 3.48 10.05 -9.50
N LYS A 82 2.16 9.91 -9.64
CA LYS A 82 1.24 10.93 -9.18
C LYS A 82 1.32 11.13 -7.67
N MET A 83 1.37 10.03 -6.93
CA MET A 83 1.44 10.12 -5.47
C MET A 83 2.74 10.78 -5.01
N LYS A 84 3.85 10.43 -5.65
CA LYS A 84 5.15 10.94 -5.19
C LYS A 84 5.45 12.34 -5.69
N SER A 85 4.71 12.83 -6.66
CA SER A 85 4.89 14.19 -7.16
C SER A 85 3.97 15.21 -6.48
N ASP A 86 3.05 14.78 -5.62
CA ASP A 86 2.12 15.67 -4.94
C ASP A 86 2.52 15.78 -3.47
N ASP A 87 2.69 17.01 -2.99
CA ASP A 87 3.15 17.25 -1.62
C ASP A 87 2.22 16.65 -0.57
N ARG A 88 0.96 16.48 -0.90
CA ARG A 88 -0.03 15.96 0.06
C ARG A 88 0.01 14.45 0.20
N THR A 89 0.64 13.74 -0.74
CA THR A 89 0.69 12.28 -0.73
C THR A 89 2.09 11.70 -0.81
N LYS A 90 3.10 12.52 -1.07
CA LYS A 90 4.44 11.99 -1.34
C LYS A 90 5.07 11.28 -0.14
N THR A 91 4.59 11.53 1.07
CA THR A 91 5.12 10.88 2.25
C THR A 91 4.41 9.58 2.58
N ILE A 92 3.33 9.24 1.87
CA ILE A 92 2.63 7.98 2.10
C ILE A 92 3.55 6.83 1.67
N PRO A 93 3.83 5.86 2.55
CA PRO A 93 4.67 4.73 2.16
C PRO A 93 3.97 3.87 1.12
N ILE A 94 4.73 3.43 0.11
CA ILE A 94 4.20 2.59 -0.97
C ILE A 94 5.06 1.35 -1.08
N ILE A 95 4.45 0.18 -0.97
CA ILE A 95 5.08 -1.09 -1.26
C ILE A 95 4.54 -1.56 -2.60
N VAL A 96 5.42 -1.71 -3.58
CA VAL A 96 5.02 -2.20 -4.90
C VAL A 96 5.03 -3.72 -4.88
N LEU A 97 3.94 -4.32 -5.34
CA LEU A 97 3.78 -5.77 -5.42
C LEU A 97 3.51 -6.12 -6.87
N THR A 98 4.36 -6.95 -7.48
CA THR A 98 4.17 -7.29 -8.88
C THR A 98 4.83 -8.63 -9.19
N THR A 99 4.46 -9.23 -10.32
CA THR A 99 5.03 -10.50 -10.73
C THR A 99 6.37 -10.34 -11.44
N THR A 100 6.74 -9.12 -11.84
CA THR A 100 8.00 -8.94 -12.55
C THR A 100 9.17 -8.78 -11.59
N ASP A 101 10.29 -9.41 -11.93
CA ASP A 101 11.55 -9.24 -11.19
C ASP A 101 12.63 -8.62 -12.08
N ASP A 102 12.23 -7.98 -13.16
CA ASP A 102 13.15 -7.33 -14.09
C ASP A 102 13.84 -6.15 -13.39
N ALA A 103 15.18 -6.12 -13.48
CA ALA A 103 15.96 -5.11 -12.78
C ALA A 103 15.61 -3.69 -13.22
N HIS A 104 15.29 -3.48 -14.51
CA HIS A 104 14.90 -2.16 -14.99
C HIS A 104 13.60 -1.70 -14.37
N GLU A 105 12.63 -2.62 -14.24
CA GLU A 105 11.35 -2.28 -13.65
C GLU A 105 11.50 -1.97 -12.18
N ILE A 106 12.31 -2.75 -11.48
CA ILE A 106 12.56 -2.52 -10.07
C ILE A 106 13.21 -1.15 -9.86
N ASN A 107 14.24 -0.86 -10.65
CA ASN A 107 14.95 0.42 -10.54
C ASN A 107 14.03 1.58 -10.86
N ARG A 108 13.15 1.43 -11.86
CA ARG A 108 12.20 2.48 -12.22
C ARG A 108 11.27 2.79 -11.06
N CYS A 109 10.81 1.75 -10.35
CA CYS A 109 9.93 1.94 -9.22
C CYS A 109 10.61 2.72 -8.11
N TYR A 110 11.86 2.39 -7.80
CA TYR A 110 12.60 3.12 -6.77
C TYR A 110 12.89 4.55 -7.20
N GLU A 111 13.18 4.77 -8.47
CA GLU A 111 13.39 6.12 -8.98
C GLU A 111 12.12 6.96 -8.88
N LEU A 112 10.96 6.34 -9.07
CA LEU A 112 9.70 7.03 -8.94
C LEU A 112 9.29 7.23 -7.48
N GLY A 113 10.00 6.60 -6.56
CA GLY A 113 9.81 6.86 -5.14
C GLY A 113 9.14 5.78 -4.32
N CYS A 114 9.00 4.55 -4.83
CA CYS A 114 8.44 3.50 -4.00
C CYS A 114 9.40 3.21 -2.85
N ASN A 115 8.83 2.77 -1.74
CA ASN A 115 9.62 2.55 -0.53
C ASN A 115 10.16 1.13 -0.45
N VAL A 116 9.38 0.15 -0.91
CA VAL A 116 9.78 -1.25 -0.94
C VAL A 116 9.19 -1.89 -2.17
N TYR A 117 9.92 -2.83 -2.76
CA TYR A 117 9.46 -3.58 -3.93
C TYR A 117 9.47 -5.06 -3.54
N ILE A 118 8.37 -5.74 -3.76
CA ILE A 118 8.25 -7.17 -3.44
C ILE A 118 7.70 -7.90 -4.65
N THR A 119 8.37 -8.98 -5.06
CA THR A 119 7.92 -9.80 -6.19
C THR A 119 6.91 -10.83 -5.68
N LYS A 120 5.78 -10.95 -6.38
CA LYS A 120 4.78 -11.97 -6.06
C LYS A 120 5.30 -13.36 -6.41
N PRO A 121 4.89 -14.39 -5.70
CA PRO A 121 3.95 -14.39 -4.57
C PRO A 121 4.60 -13.87 -3.30
N VAL A 122 3.82 -13.14 -2.50
CA VAL A 122 4.33 -12.49 -1.30
C VAL A 122 4.10 -13.37 -0.09
N GLU A 123 5.18 -13.72 0.59
CA GLU A 123 5.08 -14.49 1.82
C GLU A 123 4.82 -13.55 3.00
N TYR A 124 4.20 -14.08 4.06
CA TYR A 124 3.87 -13.21 5.19
C TYR A 124 5.12 -12.65 5.88
N GLU A 125 6.22 -13.38 5.83
CA GLU A 125 7.48 -12.88 6.41
C GLU A 125 7.98 -11.64 5.67
N GLU A 126 7.73 -11.56 4.36
CA GLU A 126 8.15 -10.40 3.59
C GLU A 126 7.39 -9.16 3.99
N PHE A 127 6.10 -9.31 4.29
CA PHE A 127 5.31 -8.18 4.79
C PHE A 127 5.83 -7.71 6.14
N ALA A 128 6.10 -8.64 7.05
CA ALA A 128 6.59 -8.28 8.36
C ALA A 128 7.92 -7.54 8.26
N GLU A 129 8.81 -8.01 7.39
CA GLU A 129 10.10 -7.37 7.19
C GLU A 129 9.94 -5.98 6.58
N ALA A 130 9.05 -5.84 5.60
CA ALA A 130 8.82 -4.55 4.96
C ALA A 130 8.28 -3.53 5.95
N ILE A 131 7.34 -3.95 6.78
CA ILE A 131 6.77 -3.07 7.82
C ILE A 131 7.89 -2.62 8.76
N ALA A 132 8.76 -3.55 9.16
CA ALA A 132 9.89 -3.22 10.03
C ALA A 132 10.81 -2.19 9.37
N ARG A 133 11.12 -2.39 8.10
CA ARG A 133 12.02 -1.48 7.38
C ARG A 133 11.43 -0.08 7.26
N LEU A 134 10.11 0.02 7.17
CA LEU A 134 9.45 1.29 7.05
C LEU A 134 9.25 1.98 8.40
N GLY A 135 9.54 1.28 9.50
CA GLY A 135 9.38 1.85 10.83
C GLY A 135 7.94 2.10 11.21
N LEU A 136 7.04 1.26 10.74
CA LEU A 136 5.61 1.48 10.92
C LEU A 136 5.01 0.77 12.12
N PHE A 137 5.84 0.23 13.02
CA PHE A 137 5.34 -0.52 14.18
C PHE A 137 4.36 0.26 15.01
N LEU A 138 4.58 1.54 15.15
CA LEU A 138 3.70 2.36 15.98
C LEU A 138 2.36 2.61 15.32
N SER A 139 2.30 2.44 14.02
CA SER A 139 1.09 2.73 13.24
C SER A 139 0.35 1.48 12.82
N VAL A 140 0.99 0.32 12.96
CA VAL A 140 0.42 -0.97 12.57
C VAL A 140 0.15 -1.78 13.81
N VAL A 141 -1.06 -2.30 13.94
CA VAL A 141 -1.44 -3.09 15.11
C VAL A 141 -0.92 -4.50 14.90
N MET A 142 0.14 -4.77 15.57
CA MET A 142 0.78 -6.06 15.47
C MET A 142 0.80 -6.78 16.76
N LEU A 143 0.47 -6.30 17.65
CA LEU A 143 0.77 -6.73 18.78
C LEU A 143 0.20 -7.05 19.74
N PRO A 144 0.54 -7.48 20.10
CA PRO A 144 -0.07 -8.08 21.02
C PRO A 144 -0.73 -7.31 21.98
N ASN A 145 -0.99 -7.01 21.80
CA ASN A 145 -1.51 -6.65 22.38
C ASN A 145 -1.40 -6.66 23.48
N GLU A 146 -0.87 -6.14 23.61
CA GLU A 146 -0.65 -6.02 24.40
C GLU A 146 -1.30 -5.99 25.17
N GLY A 147 -1.37 -6.10 25.32
CA GLY A 147 -2.12 -6.56 26.02
C GLY A 147 -2.53 -6.35 26.31
#